data_c801b684a7fa7cbc3e2ec8aab16b364f
#
_entry.id   c801b684a7fa7cbc3e2ec8aab16b364f
#
_cell.length_a   1.000
_cell.length_b   1.000
_cell.length_c   1.000
_cell.angle_alpha   90.00
_cell.angle_beta   90.00
_cell.angle_gamma   90.00
#
_symmetry.space_group_name_H-M   'P 1'
#
loop_
_entity.id
_entity.type
_entity.pdbx_description
1 polymer ?
#
loop_
_entity_poly.entity_id
_entity_poly.type
_entity_poly.pdbx_seq_one_letter_code
_entity_poly.pdbx_strand_id
1 'polypeptide(L)'
;MAKTSEDHQSNSRLGALGESLVQTFLLEYADFVYPTQDKHPADILLETNGRKYTVQVKTRRESKQGKYTFAADTSRQMSEVYKNYHCDILAFVFYSQEHKRIIFKSNTTSQTYFTFDKKIITPTLEIDSLQETLDALSQVPVLNPLK
;
A
#
# COMPACT_ATOMS: atom_id res chain seq x y z
N MET A 1 2.29 0.84 27.37
CA MET A 1 1.44 -0.34 27.71
C MET A 1 1.73 -1.46 26.73
N ALA A 2 1.97 -2.65 27.25
CA ALA A 2 2.15 -3.82 26.39
C ALA A 2 0.81 -4.15 25.69
N LYS A 3 0.88 -4.50 24.40
CA LYS A 3 -0.30 -4.90 23.64
C LYS A 3 -0.77 -6.27 24.09
N THR A 4 -2.07 -6.44 24.23
CA THR A 4 -2.68 -7.74 24.54
C THR A 4 -2.67 -8.64 23.29
N SER A 5 -2.93 -9.95 23.48
CA SER A 5 -3.09 -10.86 22.33
C SER A 5 -4.28 -10.48 21.47
N GLU A 6 -5.34 -9.90 22.04
CA GLU A 6 -6.50 -9.39 21.31
C GLU A 6 -6.11 -8.22 20.40
N ASP A 7 -5.26 -7.31 20.89
CA ASP A 7 -4.78 -6.18 20.08
C ASP A 7 -3.96 -6.67 18.88
N HIS A 8 -3.10 -7.68 19.06
CA HIS A 8 -2.34 -8.28 17.99
C HIS A 8 -3.23 -8.95 16.94
N GLN A 9 -4.25 -9.70 17.39
CA GLN A 9 -5.22 -10.32 16.48
C GLN A 9 -6.01 -9.27 15.69
N SER A 10 -6.46 -8.20 16.37
CA SER A 10 -7.17 -7.10 15.73
C SER A 10 -6.31 -6.40 14.66
N ASN A 11 -5.02 -6.19 14.95
CA ASN A 11 -4.09 -5.57 13.99
C ASN A 11 -3.82 -6.49 12.79
N SER A 12 -3.71 -7.80 13.00
CA SER A 12 -3.55 -8.77 11.90
C SER A 12 -4.77 -8.80 11.00
N ARG A 13 -5.97 -8.77 11.58
CA ARG A 13 -7.22 -8.69 10.83
C ARG A 13 -7.31 -7.40 10.04
N LEU A 14 -6.93 -6.29 10.65
CA LEU A 14 -6.93 -4.99 9.99
C LEU A 14 -6.03 -5.00 8.76
N GLY A 15 -4.83 -5.56 8.89
CA GLY A 15 -3.91 -5.70 7.76
C GLY A 15 -4.51 -6.54 6.63
N ALA A 16 -5.12 -7.68 6.96
CA ALA A 16 -5.76 -8.55 5.98
C ALA A 16 -6.93 -7.85 5.28
N LEU A 17 -7.74 -7.10 6.03
CA LEU A 17 -8.84 -6.33 5.44
C LEU A 17 -8.32 -5.27 4.48
N GLY A 18 -7.25 -4.57 4.84
CA GLY A 18 -6.66 -3.55 3.96
C GLY A 18 -6.13 -4.15 2.68
N GLU A 19 -5.41 -5.27 2.76
CA GLU A 19 -4.89 -5.97 1.58
C GLU A 19 -6.04 -6.42 0.66
N SER A 20 -7.12 -6.95 1.23
CA SER A 20 -8.30 -7.36 0.46
C SER A 20 -8.96 -6.17 -0.24
N LEU A 21 -9.07 -5.03 0.43
CA LEU A 21 -9.64 -3.83 -0.17
C LEU A 21 -8.82 -3.34 -1.36
N VAL A 22 -7.49 -3.28 -1.20
CA VAL A 22 -6.59 -2.86 -2.27
C VAL A 22 -6.65 -3.82 -3.44
N GLN A 23 -6.59 -5.12 -3.17
CA GLN A 23 -6.66 -6.14 -4.22
C GLN A 23 -7.97 -6.05 -5.00
N THR A 24 -9.09 -5.91 -4.30
CA THR A 24 -10.41 -5.78 -4.93
C THR A 24 -10.47 -4.55 -5.82
N PHE A 25 -9.98 -3.42 -5.34
CA PHE A 25 -9.95 -2.18 -6.12
C PHE A 25 -9.09 -2.35 -7.37
N LEU A 26 -7.87 -2.88 -7.22
CA LEU A 26 -6.94 -3.03 -8.33
C LEU A 26 -7.44 -4.00 -9.40
N LEU A 27 -8.20 -5.04 -9.01
CA LEU A 27 -8.79 -5.98 -9.96
C LEU A 27 -9.74 -5.32 -10.96
N GLU A 28 -10.33 -4.18 -10.60
CA GLU A 28 -11.23 -3.45 -11.49
C GLU A 28 -10.48 -2.61 -12.54
N TYR A 29 -9.20 -2.29 -12.30
CA TYR A 29 -8.45 -1.32 -13.11
C TYR A 29 -7.20 -1.87 -13.77
N ALA A 30 -6.67 -2.99 -13.27
CA ALA A 30 -5.42 -3.56 -13.76
C ALA A 30 -5.69 -4.78 -14.65
N ASP A 31 -4.72 -5.10 -15.49
CA ASP A 31 -4.81 -6.31 -16.31
C ASP A 31 -4.67 -7.58 -15.46
N PHE A 32 -3.73 -7.55 -14.51
CA PHE A 32 -3.50 -8.69 -13.60
C PHE A 32 -3.14 -8.19 -12.21
N VAL A 33 -3.69 -8.86 -11.20
CA VAL A 33 -3.41 -8.60 -9.79
C VAL A 33 -3.23 -9.94 -9.09
N TYR A 34 -2.11 -10.10 -8.39
CA TYR A 34 -1.78 -11.32 -7.68
C TYR A 34 -1.34 -11.04 -6.25
N PRO A 35 -1.79 -11.81 -5.25
CA PRO A 35 -1.16 -11.76 -3.95
C PRO A 35 0.27 -12.33 -4.03
N THR A 36 1.17 -11.80 -3.22
CA THR A 36 2.52 -12.35 -3.11
C THR A 36 2.54 -13.56 -2.19
N GLN A 37 3.65 -14.30 -2.23
CA GLN A 37 3.87 -15.39 -1.31
C GLN A 37 4.13 -14.85 0.11
N ASP A 38 3.86 -15.69 1.08
CA ASP A 38 4.14 -15.43 2.48
C ASP A 38 5.61 -14.99 2.66
N LYS A 39 5.85 -14.01 3.54
CA LYS A 39 7.16 -13.41 3.81
C LYS A 39 7.76 -12.57 2.69
N HIS A 40 7.06 -12.39 1.57
CA HIS A 40 7.49 -11.43 0.56
C HIS A 40 7.29 -10.01 1.09
N PRO A 41 8.25 -9.07 0.86
CA PRO A 41 8.13 -7.71 1.39
C PRO A 41 7.01 -6.89 0.78
N ALA A 42 6.62 -7.17 -0.47
CA ALA A 42 5.42 -6.59 -1.06
C ALA A 42 4.22 -7.50 -0.81
N ASP A 43 3.04 -6.91 -0.79
CA ASP A 43 1.80 -7.66 -0.52
C ASP A 43 1.09 -8.09 -1.80
N ILE A 44 1.23 -7.30 -2.87
CA ILE A 44 0.51 -7.49 -4.12
C ILE A 44 1.46 -7.25 -5.30
N LEU A 45 1.31 -8.06 -6.35
CA LEU A 45 1.91 -7.82 -7.66
C LEU A 45 0.84 -7.31 -8.61
N LEU A 46 1.15 -6.24 -9.32
CA LEU A 46 0.24 -5.56 -10.23
C LEU A 46 0.85 -5.51 -11.62
N GLU A 47 0.08 -5.88 -12.63
CA GLU A 47 0.49 -5.72 -14.02
C GLU A 47 -0.54 -4.87 -14.75
N THR A 48 -0.09 -3.78 -15.34
CA THR A 48 -0.92 -2.87 -16.10
C THR A 48 -0.07 -2.13 -17.13
N ASN A 49 -0.63 -1.87 -18.29
CA ASN A 49 0.06 -1.18 -19.38
C ASN A 49 1.39 -1.84 -19.79
N GLY A 50 1.46 -3.17 -19.71
CA GLY A 50 2.65 -3.93 -20.03
C GLY A 50 3.78 -3.86 -19.03
N ARG A 51 3.55 -3.29 -17.85
CA ARG A 51 4.53 -3.17 -16.77
C ARG A 51 4.07 -3.91 -15.52
N LYS A 52 5.04 -4.41 -14.76
CA LYS A 52 4.82 -5.05 -13.47
C LYS A 52 5.26 -4.10 -12.36
N TYR A 53 4.41 -4.02 -11.34
CA TYR A 53 4.68 -3.20 -10.16
C TYR A 53 4.46 -4.03 -8.91
N THR A 54 5.21 -3.71 -7.86
CA THR A 54 5.00 -4.28 -6.54
C THR A 54 4.29 -3.27 -5.67
N VAL A 55 3.32 -3.74 -4.89
CA VAL A 55 2.49 -2.88 -4.02
C VAL A 55 2.63 -3.35 -2.59
N GLN A 56 2.93 -2.41 -1.70
CA GLN A 56 2.89 -2.65 -0.26
C GLN A 56 1.68 -1.93 0.32
N VAL A 57 0.89 -2.67 1.10
CA VAL A 57 -0.33 -2.15 1.72
C VAL A 57 -0.06 -1.86 3.19
N LYS A 58 -0.45 -0.67 3.62
CA LYS A 58 -0.43 -0.27 5.02
C LYS A 58 -1.83 0.18 5.39
N THR A 59 -2.37 -0.36 6.48
CA THR A 59 -3.73 -0.06 6.94
C THR A 59 -3.67 0.54 8.34
N ARG A 60 -4.40 1.62 8.55
CA ARG A 60 -4.48 2.28 9.87
C ARG A 60 -5.90 2.74 10.15
N ARG A 61 -6.23 2.75 11.42
CA ARG A 61 -7.44 3.40 11.92
C ARG A 61 -7.19 4.88 12.14
N GLU A 62 -8.26 5.65 12.08
CA GLU A 62 -8.20 7.09 12.34
C GLU A 62 -7.71 7.35 13.77
N SER A 63 -6.78 8.29 13.93
CA SER A 63 -6.35 8.76 15.23
C SER A 63 -7.42 9.65 15.87
N LYS A 64 -7.27 9.94 17.16
CA LYS A 64 -8.18 10.82 17.88
C LYS A 64 -8.25 12.24 17.32
N GLN A 65 -7.24 12.62 16.52
CA GLN A 65 -7.15 13.96 15.92
C GLN A 65 -7.66 14.00 14.48
N GLY A 66 -8.29 12.93 14.00
CA GLY A 66 -8.81 12.86 12.64
C GLY A 66 -7.74 12.67 11.58
N LYS A 67 -6.59 12.08 11.95
CA LYS A 67 -5.47 11.87 11.04
C LYS A 67 -5.11 10.39 10.94
N TYR A 68 -4.51 10.04 9.80
CA TYR A 68 -3.96 8.71 9.55
C TYR A 68 -2.45 8.84 9.37
N THR A 69 -1.69 8.11 10.19
CA THR A 69 -0.23 8.12 10.13
C THR A 69 0.28 6.72 9.84
N PHE A 70 1.14 6.63 8.82
CA PHE A 70 1.69 5.37 8.33
C PHE A 70 3.21 5.41 8.40
N ALA A 71 3.80 4.33 8.89
CA ALA A 71 5.23 4.08 8.77
C ALA A 71 5.45 3.16 7.56
N ALA A 72 6.23 3.62 6.60
CA ALA A 72 6.51 2.86 5.37
C ALA A 72 7.81 2.07 5.46
N ASP A 73 8.53 2.14 6.57
CA ASP A 73 9.77 1.41 6.77
C ASP A 73 9.50 -0.06 7.00
N THR A 74 9.97 -0.90 6.10
CA THR A 74 9.82 -2.35 6.15
C THR A 74 11.11 -3.08 6.49
N SER A 75 12.20 -2.36 6.77
CA SER A 75 13.54 -2.94 6.92
C SER A 75 13.71 -3.83 8.15
N ARG A 76 12.86 -3.68 9.18
CA ARG A 76 13.06 -4.28 10.50
C ARG A 76 12.95 -5.81 10.55
N GLN A 77 12.24 -6.43 9.63
CA GLN A 77 11.91 -7.86 9.71
C GLN A 77 12.21 -8.61 8.42
N MET A 78 12.99 -8.01 7.54
CA MET A 78 13.31 -8.64 6.27
C MET A 78 14.47 -9.61 6.40
N SER A 79 14.36 -10.74 5.69
CA SER A 79 15.49 -11.65 5.53
C SER A 79 16.61 -10.96 4.75
N GLU A 80 17.84 -11.52 4.81
CA GLU A 80 18.98 -10.99 4.06
C GLU A 80 18.70 -10.87 2.55
N VAL A 81 17.86 -11.74 2.01
CA VAL A 81 17.47 -11.74 0.59
C VAL A 81 16.74 -10.45 0.23
N TYR A 82 15.94 -9.90 1.15
CA TYR A 82 15.08 -8.74 0.88
C TYR A 82 15.54 -7.47 1.57
N LYS A 83 16.69 -7.46 2.19
CA LYS A 83 17.11 -6.33 3.01
C LYS A 83 17.20 -4.99 2.26
N ASN A 84 17.42 -5.03 0.94
CA ASN A 84 17.47 -3.86 0.08
C ASN A 84 16.24 -3.75 -0.84
N TYR A 85 15.20 -4.51 -0.55
CA TYR A 85 14.00 -4.52 -1.38
C TYR A 85 13.25 -3.19 -1.26
N HIS A 86 12.77 -2.71 -2.40
CA HIS A 86 12.04 -1.46 -2.50
C HIS A 86 10.81 -1.68 -3.38
N CYS A 87 9.62 -1.59 -2.82
CA CYS A 87 8.39 -1.72 -3.60
C CYS A 87 8.14 -0.46 -4.43
N ASP A 88 7.39 -0.61 -5.51
CA ASP A 88 7.11 0.49 -6.44
C ASP A 88 6.00 1.41 -5.92
N ILE A 89 4.98 0.83 -5.33
CA ILE A 89 3.75 1.53 -4.95
C ILE A 89 3.46 1.29 -3.47
N LEU A 90 3.07 2.35 -2.78
CA LEU A 90 2.54 2.28 -1.43
C LEU A 90 1.03 2.53 -1.49
N ALA A 91 0.25 1.61 -0.94
CA ALA A 91 -1.19 1.76 -0.82
C ALA A 91 -1.54 1.94 0.66
N PHE A 92 -2.01 3.13 1.01
CA PHE A 92 -2.39 3.46 2.38
C PHE A 92 -3.91 3.37 2.52
N VAL A 93 -4.36 2.50 3.41
CA VAL A 93 -5.79 2.26 3.63
C VAL A 93 -6.24 2.98 4.89
N PHE A 94 -7.21 3.86 4.71
CA PHE A 94 -7.90 4.58 5.78
C PHE A 94 -9.09 3.73 6.20
N TYR A 95 -9.01 3.13 7.37
CA TYR A 95 -10.03 2.19 7.83
C TYR A 95 -10.75 2.71 9.07
N SER A 96 -12.04 2.98 8.91
CA SER A 96 -12.93 3.31 10.02
C SER A 96 -14.30 2.73 9.72
N GLN A 97 -15.24 2.87 10.65
CA GLN A 97 -16.62 2.48 10.37
C GLN A 97 -17.24 3.33 9.25
N GLU A 98 -16.80 4.58 9.12
CA GLU A 98 -17.31 5.52 8.13
C GLU A 98 -16.55 5.45 6.80
N HIS A 99 -15.26 5.09 6.85
CA HIS A 99 -14.39 5.15 5.68
C HIS A 99 -13.63 3.85 5.50
N LYS A 100 -13.63 3.36 4.28
CA LYS A 100 -12.75 2.28 3.82
C LYS A 100 -12.16 2.76 2.50
N ARG A 101 -11.15 3.62 2.58
CA ARG A 101 -10.63 4.35 1.44
C ARG A 101 -9.13 4.12 1.28
N ILE A 102 -8.65 4.29 0.07
CA ILE A 102 -7.26 4.00 -0.29
C ILE A 102 -6.65 5.21 -0.98
N ILE A 103 -5.44 5.59 -0.58
CA ILE A 103 -4.61 6.51 -1.34
C ILE A 103 -3.36 5.78 -1.81
N PHE A 104 -3.04 5.90 -3.10
CA PHE A 104 -1.83 5.32 -3.69
C PHE A 104 -0.74 6.38 -3.79
N LYS A 105 0.49 5.98 -3.52
CA LYS A 105 1.68 6.83 -3.68
C LYS A 105 2.79 6.03 -4.35
N SER A 106 3.53 6.68 -5.25
CA SER A 106 4.75 6.10 -5.77
C SER A 106 5.83 6.09 -4.69
N ASN A 107 6.57 5.00 -4.59
CA ASN A 107 7.64 4.86 -3.60
C ASN A 107 8.98 5.32 -4.20
N THR A 108 9.02 6.54 -4.72
CA THR A 108 10.18 7.12 -5.38
C THR A 108 11.04 7.99 -4.46
N THR A 109 10.61 8.17 -3.21
CA THR A 109 11.32 8.98 -2.23
C THR A 109 11.78 8.12 -1.06
N SER A 110 12.68 8.65 -0.25
CA SER A 110 13.13 8.00 0.99
C SER A 110 12.23 8.30 2.19
N GLN A 111 11.05 8.85 1.94
CA GLN A 111 10.11 9.20 3.00
C GLN A 111 9.63 7.93 3.73
N THR A 112 9.78 7.93 5.07
CA THR A 112 9.43 6.78 5.91
C THR A 112 8.13 6.96 6.67
N TYR A 113 7.64 8.19 6.79
CA TYR A 113 6.38 8.49 7.48
C TYR A 113 5.47 9.31 6.58
N PHE A 114 4.20 8.94 6.59
CA PHE A 114 3.15 9.63 5.83
C PHE A 114 2.00 9.93 6.78
N THR A 115 1.57 11.18 6.83
CA THR A 115 0.41 11.59 7.61
C THR A 115 -0.60 12.26 6.70
N PHE A 116 -1.84 11.80 6.77
CA PHE A 116 -2.94 12.32 5.97
C PHE A 116 -4.06 12.79 6.88
N ASP A 117 -4.58 13.98 6.62
CA ASP A 117 -5.84 14.43 7.22
C ASP A 117 -7.00 13.79 6.45
N LYS A 118 -8.08 13.42 7.15
CA LYS A 118 -9.25 12.81 6.52
C LYS A 118 -9.90 13.70 5.45
N LYS A 119 -9.60 15.00 5.45
CA LYS A 119 -10.08 15.94 4.42
C LYS A 119 -9.56 15.61 3.01
N ILE A 120 -8.49 14.81 2.90
CA ILE A 120 -7.98 14.36 1.60
C ILE A 120 -8.93 13.38 0.92
N ILE A 121 -9.87 12.79 1.65
CA ILE A 121 -10.79 11.79 1.12
C ILE A 121 -11.85 12.48 0.25
N THR A 122 -11.65 12.37 -1.06
CA THR A 122 -12.60 12.85 -2.07
C THR A 122 -13.36 11.66 -2.66
N PRO A 123 -14.46 11.87 -3.40
CA PRO A 123 -15.16 10.75 -4.04
C PRO A 123 -14.31 9.91 -5.00
N THR A 124 -13.29 10.51 -5.61
CA THR A 124 -12.43 9.85 -6.62
C THR A 124 -11.00 9.60 -6.13
N LEU A 125 -10.77 9.61 -4.82
CA LEU A 125 -9.43 9.51 -4.23
C LEU A 125 -8.63 8.33 -4.80
N GLU A 126 -9.22 7.15 -4.86
CA GLU A 126 -8.53 5.94 -5.31
C GLU A 126 -8.08 6.04 -6.76
N ILE A 127 -8.99 6.43 -7.64
CA ILE A 127 -8.70 6.53 -9.07
C ILE A 127 -7.66 7.60 -9.34
N ASP A 128 -7.83 8.79 -8.75
CA ASP A 128 -6.93 9.92 -8.97
C ASP A 128 -5.54 9.61 -8.44
N SER A 129 -5.44 9.06 -7.24
CA SER A 129 -4.13 8.76 -6.65
C SER A 129 -3.44 7.60 -7.37
N LEU A 130 -4.17 6.60 -7.83
CA LEU A 130 -3.60 5.51 -8.64
C LEU A 130 -3.06 6.05 -9.96
N GLN A 131 -3.82 6.89 -10.64
CA GLN A 131 -3.39 7.47 -11.93
C GLN A 131 -2.12 8.32 -11.75
N GLU A 132 -2.07 9.18 -10.74
CA GLU A 132 -0.88 9.96 -10.43
C GLU A 132 0.32 9.08 -10.14
N THR A 133 0.11 7.98 -9.40
CA THR A 133 1.16 7.03 -9.06
C THR A 133 1.72 6.35 -10.30
N LEU A 134 0.85 5.86 -11.16
CA LEU A 134 1.26 5.18 -12.40
C LEU A 134 1.95 6.17 -13.36
N ASP A 135 1.47 7.39 -13.45
CA ASP A 135 2.09 8.44 -14.27
C ASP A 135 3.51 8.75 -13.76
N ALA A 136 3.68 8.87 -12.46
CA ALA A 136 5.00 9.09 -11.86
C ALA A 136 5.95 7.93 -12.15
N LEU A 137 5.48 6.71 -12.02
CA LEU A 137 6.29 5.52 -12.27
C LEU A 137 6.60 5.31 -13.74
N SER A 138 5.76 5.78 -14.65
CA SER A 138 6.00 5.69 -16.08
C SER A 138 7.19 6.55 -16.52
N GLN A 139 7.61 7.53 -15.72
CA GLN A 139 8.80 8.35 -15.97
C GLN A 139 10.10 7.62 -15.62
N VAL A 140 10.01 6.50 -14.90
CA VAL A 140 11.18 5.73 -14.50
C VAL A 140 11.48 4.70 -15.59
N PRO A 141 12.75 4.64 -16.10
CA PRO A 141 13.10 3.64 -17.10
C PRO A 141 12.90 2.21 -16.57
N VAL A 142 12.41 1.33 -17.44
CA VAL A 142 12.28 -0.09 -17.13
C VAL A 142 13.66 -0.73 -17.24
N LEU A 143 14.24 -1.13 -16.11
CA LEU A 143 15.58 -1.74 -16.07
C LEU A 143 15.61 -3.14 -16.68
N ASN A 144 14.51 -3.89 -16.52
CA ASN A 144 14.36 -5.24 -17.08
C ASN A 144 13.05 -5.26 -17.86
N PRO A 145 13.09 -4.93 -19.16
CA PRO A 145 11.86 -4.91 -19.94
C PRO A 145 11.22 -6.29 -20.00
N LEU A 146 9.92 -6.33 -19.91
CA LEU A 146 9.14 -7.54 -20.07
C LEU A 146 9.33 -8.07 -21.49
N LYS A 147 9.78 -9.30 -21.60
CA LYS A 147 9.90 -9.97 -22.90
C LYS A 147 8.63 -10.73 -23.20
#